data_3e9ceb22c8a847861e4f06c842f15918
#
_entry.id   3e9ceb22c8a847861e4f06c842f15918
#
_cell.length_a   1.000
_cell.length_b   1.000
_cell.length_c   1.000
_cell.angle_alpha   90.00
_cell.angle_beta   90.00
_cell.angle_gamma   90.00
#
_symmetry.space_group_name_H-M   'P 1'
#
loop_
_entity.id
_entity.type
_entity.pdbx_description
1 polymer ?
#
loop_
_entity_poly.entity_id
_entity_poly.type
_entity_poly.pdbx_seq_one_letter_code
_entity_poly.pdbx_strand_id
1 'polypeptide(L)'
;NTSTIPIKLLVEDMPQSFRERFAITHYFNPVRFMRLLELVRGEHTKSEIIKKLADYNDRILGKGVVACNDTPGFLGNRVGVYALQVGMDEAYKLNLTVEEADSLMGRPMGIPKTGIFGLYDLISIDLMSDVVDTLGTILPDSDDFHKVGASNIPTAELIKKMIDEGFTGNKGKG
;
A
#
# COMPACT_ATOMS: atom_id res chain seq x y z
N ASN A 1 -13.77 3.31 -0.92
CA ASN A 1 -12.45 2.75 -0.63
C ASN A 1 -11.59 2.77 -1.89
N THR A 2 -10.45 3.41 -1.82
CA THR A 2 -9.41 3.45 -2.86
C THR A 2 -8.05 3.50 -2.19
N SER A 3 -7.00 3.03 -2.87
CA SER A 3 -5.63 2.98 -2.33
C SER A 3 -4.72 4.06 -2.92
N THR A 4 -5.08 4.61 -4.08
CA THR A 4 -4.20 5.51 -4.84
C THR A 4 -4.91 6.73 -5.44
N ILE A 5 -6.23 6.67 -5.66
CA ILE A 5 -6.98 7.76 -6.29
C ILE A 5 -7.27 8.84 -5.24
N PRO A 6 -6.76 10.07 -5.40
CA PRO A 6 -7.00 11.15 -4.45
C PRO A 6 -8.46 11.62 -4.45
N ILE A 7 -8.92 12.11 -3.31
CA ILE A 7 -10.29 12.63 -3.14
C ILE A 7 -10.58 13.73 -4.13
N LYS A 8 -9.60 14.60 -4.40
CA LYS A 8 -9.75 15.70 -5.35
C LYS A 8 -10.33 15.25 -6.71
N LEU A 9 -9.78 14.16 -7.26
CA LEU A 9 -10.27 13.60 -8.54
C LEU A 9 -11.64 12.94 -8.41
N LEU A 10 -11.93 12.29 -7.27
CA LEU A 10 -13.19 11.60 -7.05
C LEU A 10 -14.39 12.55 -6.90
N VAL A 11 -14.14 13.80 -6.52
CA VAL A 11 -15.20 14.77 -6.24
C VAL A 11 -15.15 16.01 -7.14
N GLU A 12 -14.35 15.99 -8.22
CA GLU A 12 -14.09 17.14 -9.07
C GLU A 12 -15.39 17.77 -9.61
N ASP A 13 -16.31 16.94 -10.10
CA ASP A 13 -17.60 17.37 -10.67
C ASP A 13 -18.76 17.32 -9.66
N MET A 14 -18.46 17.08 -8.37
CA MET A 14 -19.50 16.93 -7.36
C MET A 14 -19.89 18.28 -6.74
N PRO A 15 -21.17 18.46 -6.37
CA PRO A 15 -21.60 19.70 -5.70
C PRO A 15 -20.94 19.86 -4.33
N GLN A 16 -20.82 21.11 -3.87
CA GLN A 16 -20.18 21.45 -2.61
C GLN A 16 -20.74 20.64 -1.41
N SER A 17 -22.06 20.46 -1.35
CA SER A 17 -22.70 19.67 -0.30
C SER A 17 -22.29 18.21 -0.26
N PHE A 18 -21.86 17.63 -1.38
CA PHE A 18 -21.26 16.29 -1.47
C PHE A 18 -19.80 16.32 -1.01
N ARG A 19 -19.00 17.25 -1.54
CA ARG A 19 -17.57 17.39 -1.17
C ARG A 19 -17.36 17.52 0.34
N GLU A 20 -18.25 18.29 1.01
CA GLU A 20 -18.22 18.51 2.45
C GLU A 20 -18.46 17.24 3.30
N ARG A 21 -19.06 16.21 2.70
CA ARG A 21 -19.42 14.94 3.36
C ARG A 21 -18.63 13.74 2.85
N PHE A 22 -17.71 13.96 1.92
CA PHE A 22 -16.92 12.90 1.32
C PHE A 22 -15.61 12.71 2.07
N ALA A 23 -15.24 11.46 2.36
CA ALA A 23 -13.97 11.04 2.91
C ALA A 23 -13.63 9.65 2.40
N ILE A 24 -12.37 9.26 2.44
CA ILE A 24 -11.96 7.88 2.16
C ILE A 24 -11.73 7.14 3.48
N THR A 25 -12.32 5.96 3.60
CA THR A 25 -11.99 4.96 4.61
C THR A 25 -11.26 3.82 3.92
N HIS A 26 -9.94 3.76 4.10
CA HIS A 26 -9.09 2.76 3.47
C HIS A 26 -8.84 1.61 4.43
N TYR A 27 -9.51 0.48 4.17
CA TYR A 27 -9.36 -0.76 4.93
C TYR A 27 -8.33 -1.66 4.27
N PHE A 28 -7.55 -2.34 5.08
CA PHE A 28 -6.57 -3.34 4.64
C PHE A 28 -7.16 -4.75 4.63
N ASN A 29 -6.83 -5.54 3.63
CA ASN A 29 -7.28 -6.92 3.52
C ASN A 29 -6.43 -7.87 4.38
N PRO A 30 -7.04 -8.86 5.01
CA PRO A 30 -8.50 -9.12 5.12
C PRO A 30 -9.15 -8.19 6.14
N VAL A 31 -10.15 -7.45 5.72
CA VAL A 31 -10.80 -6.36 6.49
C VAL A 31 -11.23 -6.78 7.89
N ARG A 32 -11.70 -8.01 8.05
CA ARG A 32 -12.16 -8.54 9.34
C ARG A 32 -11.03 -8.60 10.38
N PHE A 33 -9.82 -8.91 9.97
CA PHE A 33 -8.69 -9.17 10.87
C PHE A 33 -7.73 -7.98 10.99
N MET A 34 -7.57 -7.23 9.92
CA MET A 34 -6.68 -6.08 9.90
C MET A 34 -7.28 -4.91 10.69
N ARG A 35 -6.55 -4.48 11.72
CA ARG A 35 -7.02 -3.39 12.58
C ARG A 35 -6.79 -2.01 11.96
N LEU A 36 -5.77 -1.84 11.13
CA LEU A 36 -5.45 -0.56 10.53
C LEU A 36 -6.59 -0.08 9.64
N LEU A 37 -7.02 1.15 9.86
CA LEU A 37 -7.89 1.92 8.99
C LEU A 37 -7.29 3.30 8.78
N GLU A 38 -7.04 3.67 7.54
CA GLU A 38 -6.68 5.03 7.18
C GLU A 38 -7.95 5.83 6.88
N LEU A 39 -8.08 6.94 7.58
CA LEU A 39 -9.17 7.89 7.38
C LEU A 39 -8.62 9.13 6.70
N VAL A 40 -8.94 9.28 5.42
CA VAL A 40 -8.40 10.36 4.57
C VAL A 40 -9.41 11.48 4.46
N ARG A 41 -8.96 12.68 4.75
CA ARG A 41 -9.75 13.91 4.68
C ARG A 41 -9.47 14.65 3.37
N GLY A 42 -10.52 14.97 2.62
CA GLY A 42 -10.43 15.90 1.50
C GLY A 42 -10.43 17.37 1.97
N GLU A 43 -10.02 18.28 1.08
CA GLU A 43 -9.93 19.71 1.34
C GLU A 43 -11.23 20.30 1.92
N HIS A 44 -12.39 19.88 1.38
CA HIS A 44 -13.70 20.39 1.77
C HIS A 44 -14.42 19.56 2.83
N THR A 45 -13.86 18.41 3.23
CA THR A 45 -14.53 17.50 4.18
C THR A 45 -14.69 18.15 5.55
N LYS A 46 -15.91 18.21 6.05
CA LYS A 46 -16.22 18.76 7.37
C LYS A 46 -15.61 17.91 8.49
N SER A 47 -15.04 18.59 9.49
CA SER A 47 -14.40 17.91 10.63
C SER A 47 -15.35 17.02 11.41
N GLU A 48 -16.65 17.35 11.47
CA GLU A 48 -17.68 16.54 12.12
C GLU A 48 -17.88 15.17 11.44
N ILE A 49 -17.71 15.11 10.10
CA ILE A 49 -17.80 13.88 9.33
C ILE A 49 -16.62 12.98 9.68
N ILE A 50 -15.40 13.54 9.69
CA ILE A 50 -14.18 12.81 10.07
C ILE A 50 -14.32 12.25 11.49
N LYS A 51 -14.79 13.08 12.43
CA LYS A 51 -14.99 12.64 13.82
C LYS A 51 -16.00 11.49 13.91
N LYS A 52 -17.14 11.59 13.25
CA LYS A 52 -18.17 10.53 13.24
C LYS A 52 -17.64 9.23 12.65
N LEU A 53 -16.88 9.31 11.55
CA LEU A 53 -16.28 8.13 10.93
C LEU A 53 -15.20 7.51 11.82
N ALA A 54 -14.36 8.33 12.45
CA ALA A 54 -13.36 7.85 13.38
C ALA A 54 -14.00 7.16 14.59
N ASP A 55 -14.96 7.80 15.25
CA ASP A 55 -15.66 7.24 16.42
C ASP A 55 -16.37 5.92 16.09
N TYR A 56 -17.01 5.84 14.93
CA TYR A 56 -17.71 4.61 14.50
C TYR A 56 -16.72 3.47 14.25
N ASN A 57 -15.66 3.75 13.48
CA ASN A 57 -14.69 2.71 13.13
C ASN A 57 -13.88 2.24 14.33
N ASP A 58 -13.50 3.14 15.24
CA ASP A 58 -12.78 2.78 16.45
C ASP A 58 -13.68 2.00 17.43
N ARG A 59 -14.82 2.59 17.83
CA ARG A 59 -15.65 2.06 18.93
C ARG A 59 -16.53 0.89 18.52
N ILE A 60 -17.06 0.90 17.29
CA ILE A 60 -18.01 -0.13 16.84
C ILE A 60 -17.30 -1.23 16.06
N LEU A 61 -16.37 -0.87 15.18
CA LEU A 61 -15.67 -1.85 14.34
C LEU A 61 -14.31 -2.30 14.93
N GLY A 62 -13.84 -1.68 16.02
CA GLY A 62 -12.58 -2.04 16.69
C GLY A 62 -11.34 -1.77 15.85
N LYS A 63 -11.40 -0.78 14.94
CA LYS A 63 -10.28 -0.41 14.09
C LYS A 63 -9.33 0.55 14.79
N GLY A 64 -8.04 0.44 14.48
CA GLY A 64 -7.06 1.48 14.80
C GLY A 64 -7.10 2.54 13.71
N VAL A 65 -7.77 3.65 13.98
CA VAL A 65 -8.00 4.71 13.00
C VAL A 65 -6.79 5.65 12.94
N VAL A 66 -6.22 5.81 11.76
CA VAL A 66 -5.11 6.74 11.48
C VAL A 66 -5.60 7.82 10.53
N ALA A 67 -5.50 9.08 10.95
CA ALA A 67 -5.82 10.21 10.10
C ALA A 67 -4.70 10.42 9.06
N CYS A 68 -5.08 10.44 7.79
CA CYS A 68 -4.15 10.60 6.68
C CYS A 68 -4.50 11.81 5.82
N ASN A 69 -3.49 12.39 5.21
CA ASN A 69 -3.66 13.39 4.17
C ASN A 69 -4.08 12.71 2.86
N ASP A 70 -4.72 13.49 1.98
CA ASP A 70 -5.07 13.05 0.62
C ASP A 70 -3.83 13.09 -0.29
N THR A 71 -2.87 12.21 0.01
CA THR A 71 -1.62 12.03 -0.74
C THR A 71 -1.57 10.65 -1.38
N PRO A 72 -0.89 10.47 -2.51
CA PRO A 72 -0.79 9.18 -3.20
C PRO A 72 -0.27 8.06 -2.28
N GLY A 73 -0.98 6.92 -2.27
CA GLY A 73 -0.65 5.77 -1.42
C GLY A 73 -0.92 5.98 0.07
N PHE A 74 -1.46 7.13 0.47
CA PHE A 74 -1.72 7.57 1.83
C PHE A 74 -0.50 7.36 2.74
N LEU A 75 -0.63 6.63 3.85
CA LEU A 75 0.47 6.32 4.76
C LEU A 75 0.91 4.86 4.63
N GLY A 76 -0.04 3.92 4.75
CA GLY A 76 0.27 2.50 4.86
C GLY A 76 0.86 1.90 3.60
N ASN A 77 0.28 2.17 2.45
CA ASN A 77 0.83 1.68 1.18
C ASN A 77 2.18 2.35 0.88
N ARG A 78 2.29 3.66 1.07
CA ARG A 78 3.53 4.38 0.79
C ARG A 78 4.70 3.87 1.63
N VAL A 79 4.52 3.74 2.95
CA VAL A 79 5.55 3.21 3.85
C VAL A 79 5.77 1.71 3.64
N GLY A 80 4.68 0.95 3.49
CA GLY A 80 4.75 -0.50 3.32
C GLY A 80 5.45 -0.91 2.04
N VAL A 81 5.05 -0.34 0.90
CA VAL A 81 5.67 -0.65 -0.40
C VAL A 81 7.13 -0.20 -0.44
N TYR A 82 7.46 0.97 0.13
CA TYR A 82 8.85 1.39 0.28
C TYR A 82 9.68 0.37 1.05
N ALA A 83 9.20 -0.06 2.21
CA ALA A 83 9.90 -1.04 3.05
C ALA A 83 10.09 -2.40 2.34
N LEU A 84 9.08 -2.84 1.57
CA LEU A 84 9.18 -4.07 0.78
C LEU A 84 10.23 -3.95 -0.33
N GLN A 85 10.27 -2.82 -1.05
CA GLN A 85 11.28 -2.57 -2.09
C GLN A 85 12.69 -2.55 -1.50
N VAL A 86 12.90 -1.83 -0.39
CA VAL A 86 14.20 -1.83 0.33
C VAL A 86 14.58 -3.25 0.73
N GLY A 87 13.65 -4.02 1.28
CA GLY A 87 13.93 -5.38 1.73
C GLY A 87 14.33 -6.32 0.60
N MET A 88 13.66 -6.24 -0.54
CA MET A 88 14.02 -7.04 -1.73
C MET A 88 15.38 -6.66 -2.29
N ASP A 89 15.67 -5.36 -2.37
CA ASP A 89 16.94 -4.86 -2.87
C ASP A 89 18.10 -5.28 -1.96
N GLU A 90 17.94 -5.19 -0.65
CA GLU A 90 18.95 -5.66 0.31
C GLU A 90 19.11 -7.19 0.30
N ALA A 91 18.03 -7.95 0.16
CA ALA A 91 18.11 -9.41 0.01
C ALA A 91 18.92 -9.79 -1.23
N TYR A 92 18.70 -9.10 -2.35
CA TYR A 92 19.46 -9.30 -3.57
C TYR A 92 20.95 -8.97 -3.40
N LYS A 93 21.28 -7.81 -2.82
CA LYS A 93 22.66 -7.38 -2.58
C LYS A 93 23.44 -8.35 -1.68
N LEU A 94 22.74 -8.92 -0.71
CA LEU A 94 23.31 -9.88 0.24
C LEU A 94 23.31 -11.34 -0.26
N ASN A 95 22.80 -11.58 -1.47
CA ASN A 95 22.63 -12.92 -2.06
C ASN A 95 21.84 -13.88 -1.15
N LEU A 96 20.81 -13.36 -0.48
CA LEU A 96 19.92 -14.20 0.34
C LEU A 96 18.95 -14.96 -0.57
N THR A 97 18.60 -16.18 -0.18
CA THR A 97 17.48 -16.89 -0.77
C THR A 97 16.15 -16.24 -0.33
N VAL A 98 15.07 -16.52 -1.05
CA VAL A 98 13.71 -16.05 -0.70
C VAL A 98 13.35 -16.48 0.73
N GLU A 99 13.64 -17.74 1.10
CA GLU A 99 13.34 -18.29 2.40
C GLU A 99 14.16 -17.64 3.52
N GLU A 100 15.43 -17.35 3.28
CA GLU A 100 16.29 -16.63 4.24
C GLU A 100 15.78 -15.21 4.44
N ALA A 101 15.50 -14.47 3.37
CA ALA A 101 14.98 -13.13 3.43
C ALA A 101 13.64 -13.08 4.18
N ASP A 102 12.68 -13.94 3.85
CA ASP A 102 11.37 -13.99 4.50
C ASP A 102 11.46 -14.44 5.97
N SER A 103 12.42 -15.28 6.33
CA SER A 103 12.64 -15.67 7.72
C SER A 103 13.18 -14.52 8.57
N LEU A 104 14.05 -13.68 8.01
CA LEU A 104 14.62 -12.50 8.66
C LEU A 104 13.60 -11.36 8.72
N MET A 105 12.99 -11.07 7.60
CA MET A 105 12.09 -9.91 7.40
C MET A 105 10.61 -10.27 7.61
N GLY A 106 10.36 -11.23 8.48
CA GLY A 106 9.04 -11.65 8.92
C GLY A 106 8.79 -11.32 10.39
N ARG A 107 8.38 -12.32 11.15
CA ARG A 107 8.07 -12.20 12.59
C ARG A 107 9.17 -11.54 13.44
N PRO A 108 10.47 -11.80 13.22
CA PRO A 108 11.51 -11.15 14.02
C PRO A 108 11.51 -9.63 13.94
N MET A 109 11.07 -9.08 12.80
CA MET A 109 10.95 -7.64 12.59
C MET A 109 9.54 -7.06 12.87
N GLY A 110 8.63 -7.87 13.43
CA GLY A 110 7.25 -7.48 13.65
C GLY A 110 6.39 -7.44 12.38
N ILE A 111 6.89 -7.97 11.27
CA ILE A 111 6.19 -8.14 10.00
C ILE A 111 5.40 -9.46 10.03
N PRO A 112 4.29 -9.60 9.28
CA PRO A 112 3.59 -10.86 9.17
C PRO A 112 4.50 -12.02 8.76
N LYS A 113 4.11 -13.25 9.13
CA LYS A 113 4.89 -14.48 8.88
C LYS A 113 5.21 -14.74 7.40
N THR A 114 4.52 -14.09 6.50
CA THR A 114 4.75 -14.18 5.06
C THR A 114 6.13 -13.65 4.65
N GLY A 115 6.73 -12.78 5.47
CA GLY A 115 7.89 -12.03 5.02
C GLY A 115 7.56 -11.06 3.88
N ILE A 116 8.55 -10.71 3.08
CA ILE A 116 8.41 -9.75 1.98
C ILE A 116 8.02 -10.44 0.66
N PHE A 117 8.68 -11.52 0.29
CA PHE A 117 8.41 -12.25 -0.96
C PHE A 117 7.08 -13.01 -0.88
N GLY A 118 6.82 -13.71 0.21
CA GLY A 118 5.53 -14.37 0.42
C GLY A 118 4.36 -13.40 0.52
N LEU A 119 4.60 -12.12 0.86
CA LEU A 119 3.55 -11.09 0.80
C LEU A 119 3.24 -10.70 -0.64
N TYR A 120 4.24 -10.63 -1.53
CA TYR A 120 4.03 -10.44 -2.96
C TYR A 120 3.19 -11.57 -3.57
N ASP A 121 3.53 -12.82 -3.25
CA ASP A 121 2.76 -14.00 -3.66
C ASP A 121 1.31 -13.95 -3.18
N LEU A 122 1.09 -13.53 -1.95
CA LEU A 122 -0.24 -13.45 -1.33
C LEU A 122 -1.12 -12.37 -1.97
N ILE A 123 -0.54 -11.20 -2.26
CA ILE A 123 -1.27 -10.07 -2.85
C ILE A 123 -1.49 -10.30 -4.34
N SER A 124 -0.49 -10.71 -5.04
CA SER A 124 -0.31 -10.95 -6.47
C SER A 124 0.84 -10.07 -6.99
N ILE A 125 1.78 -10.68 -7.67
CA ILE A 125 3.03 -10.03 -8.10
C ILE A 125 2.76 -8.93 -9.13
N ASP A 126 1.84 -9.17 -10.06
CA ASP A 126 1.38 -8.20 -11.07
C ASP A 126 0.73 -6.98 -10.42
N LEU A 127 -0.17 -7.19 -9.46
CA LEU A 127 -0.79 -6.07 -8.73
C LEU A 127 0.23 -5.24 -7.95
N MET A 128 1.22 -5.90 -7.33
CA MET A 128 2.27 -5.18 -6.61
C MET A 128 3.18 -4.39 -7.56
N SER A 129 3.47 -4.94 -8.74
CA SER A 129 4.20 -4.23 -9.79
C SER A 129 3.46 -2.96 -10.22
N ASP A 130 2.15 -3.08 -10.49
CA ASP A 130 1.30 -1.93 -10.84
C ASP A 130 1.28 -0.85 -9.75
N VAL A 131 1.28 -1.26 -8.48
CA VAL A 131 1.33 -0.32 -7.33
C VAL A 131 2.67 0.40 -7.28
N VAL A 132 3.79 -0.31 -7.47
CA VAL A 132 5.13 0.28 -7.51
C VAL A 132 5.25 1.28 -8.65
N ASP A 133 4.82 0.91 -9.86
CA ASP A 133 4.85 1.78 -11.04
C ASP A 133 3.96 3.01 -10.86
N THR A 134 2.78 2.83 -10.30
CA THR A 134 1.87 3.93 -9.98
C THR A 134 2.51 4.90 -9.00
N LEU A 135 3.06 4.41 -7.88
CA LEU A 135 3.74 5.27 -6.90
C LEU A 135 4.94 5.99 -7.52
N GLY A 136 5.74 5.28 -8.33
CA GLY A 136 6.85 5.88 -9.07
C GLY A 136 6.46 7.01 -10.02
N THR A 137 5.21 6.98 -10.53
CA THR A 137 4.70 8.00 -11.46
C THR A 137 4.08 9.21 -10.74
N ILE A 138 3.40 8.98 -9.61
CA ILE A 138 2.57 10.02 -8.95
C ILE A 138 3.25 10.66 -7.74
N LEU A 139 4.31 10.07 -7.18
CA LEU A 139 5.06 10.67 -6.08
C LEU A 139 5.98 11.80 -6.60
N PRO A 140 6.23 12.84 -5.79
CA PRO A 140 7.15 13.90 -6.16
C PRO A 140 8.56 13.38 -6.44
N ASP A 141 9.30 13.96 -7.38
CA ASP A 141 10.69 13.57 -7.73
C ASP A 141 11.64 13.57 -6.52
N SER A 142 11.33 14.37 -5.50
CA SER A 142 12.09 14.44 -4.25
C SER A 142 11.80 13.30 -3.28
N ASP A 143 10.84 12.41 -3.58
CA ASP A 143 10.48 11.31 -2.71
C ASP A 143 11.55 10.21 -2.75
N ASP A 144 11.92 9.73 -1.56
CA ASP A 144 12.91 8.65 -1.44
C ASP A 144 12.47 7.33 -2.08
N PHE A 145 11.18 7.18 -2.38
CA PHE A 145 10.66 6.03 -3.12
C PHE A 145 11.37 5.83 -4.46
N HIS A 146 11.76 6.92 -5.14
CA HIS A 146 12.48 6.85 -6.42
C HIS A 146 13.87 6.21 -6.32
N LYS A 147 14.42 6.08 -5.11
CA LYS A 147 15.72 5.40 -4.90
C LYS A 147 15.59 3.88 -4.88
N VAL A 148 14.40 3.36 -4.59
CA VAL A 148 14.15 1.93 -4.39
C VAL A 148 13.07 1.36 -5.31
N GLY A 149 12.17 2.18 -5.82
CA GLY A 149 11.12 1.81 -6.78
C GLY A 149 11.53 1.97 -8.25
N ALA A 150 12.83 2.15 -8.52
CA ALA A 150 13.31 2.36 -9.88
C ALA A 150 13.23 1.08 -10.71
N SER A 151 12.78 1.19 -11.96
CA SER A 151 12.65 0.08 -12.91
C SER A 151 13.97 -0.57 -13.33
N ASN A 152 15.10 0.01 -12.93
CA ASN A 152 16.45 -0.44 -13.27
C ASN A 152 17.14 -1.29 -12.19
N ILE A 153 16.46 -1.61 -11.10
CA ILE A 153 17.00 -2.53 -10.10
C ILE A 153 16.77 -3.99 -10.53
N PRO A 154 17.70 -4.91 -10.21
CA PRO A 154 17.63 -6.31 -10.64
C PRO A 154 16.34 -7.02 -10.23
N THR A 155 15.78 -6.66 -9.08
CA THR A 155 14.50 -7.22 -8.61
C THR A 155 13.32 -6.81 -9.50
N ALA A 156 13.30 -5.61 -10.07
CA ALA A 156 12.27 -5.17 -11.00
C ALA A 156 12.30 -5.98 -12.32
N GLU A 157 13.49 -6.26 -12.85
CA GLU A 157 13.65 -7.11 -14.03
C GLU A 157 13.17 -8.55 -13.76
N LEU A 158 13.50 -9.10 -12.59
CA LEU A 158 13.03 -10.41 -12.16
C LEU A 158 11.50 -10.48 -12.08
N ILE A 159 10.87 -9.52 -11.41
CA ILE A 159 9.41 -9.42 -11.28
C ILE A 159 8.75 -9.36 -12.65
N LYS A 160 9.25 -8.52 -13.56
CA LYS A 160 8.74 -8.41 -14.92
C LYS A 160 8.81 -9.75 -15.67
N LYS A 161 9.95 -10.43 -15.60
CA LYS A 161 10.13 -11.75 -16.21
C LYS A 161 9.14 -12.78 -15.63
N MET A 162 8.94 -12.80 -14.33
CA MET A 162 7.97 -13.68 -13.67
C MET A 162 6.55 -13.43 -14.18
N ILE A 163 6.15 -12.17 -14.30
CA ILE A 163 4.83 -11.79 -14.83
C ILE A 163 4.67 -12.25 -16.28
N ASP A 164 5.67 -12.00 -17.13
CA ASP A 164 5.67 -12.39 -18.56
C ASP A 164 5.54 -13.92 -18.73
N GLU A 165 6.11 -14.71 -17.83
CA GLU A 165 6.05 -16.17 -17.81
C GLU A 165 4.77 -16.70 -17.11
N GLY A 166 3.95 -15.83 -16.52
CA GLY A 166 2.69 -16.14 -15.85
C GLY A 166 2.83 -16.57 -14.39
N PHE A 167 4.00 -16.32 -13.77
CA PHE A 167 4.22 -16.50 -12.34
C PHE A 167 3.77 -15.23 -11.60
N THR A 168 2.49 -15.18 -11.24
CA THR A 168 1.87 -14.01 -10.59
C THR A 168 1.53 -14.24 -9.11
N GLY A 169 2.11 -15.26 -8.50
CA GLY A 169 1.87 -15.66 -7.12
C GLY A 169 0.69 -16.61 -6.97
N ASN A 170 0.12 -16.71 -5.77
CA ASN A 170 -0.91 -17.69 -5.41
C ASN A 170 -2.15 -17.72 -6.33
N LYS A 171 -2.36 -16.72 -7.14
CA LYS A 171 -3.47 -16.63 -8.11
C LYS A 171 -3.07 -17.08 -9.51
N GLY A 172 -1.79 -17.28 -9.77
CA GLY A 172 -1.22 -17.68 -11.04
C GLY A 172 -0.64 -19.07 -11.03
N LYS A 173 0.53 -19.24 -11.65
CA LYS A 173 1.23 -20.53 -11.69
C LYS A 173 2.04 -20.85 -10.43
N GLY A 174 2.04 -20.00 -9.45
CA GLY A 174 2.81 -20.11 -8.21
C GLY A 174 3.79 -18.98 -8.07
#